data_f0222bd0ea1feea944f9d20f23082118
#
_entry.id   f0222bd0ea1feea944f9d20f23082118
#
_cell.length_a   1.000
_cell.length_b   1.000
_cell.length_c   1.000
_cell.angle_alpha   90.00
_cell.angle_beta   90.00
_cell.angle_gamma   90.00
#
_symmetry.space_group_name_H-M   'P 1'
#
loop_
_entity.id
_entity.type
_entity.pdbx_description
1 polymer ?
#
loop_
_entity_poly.entity_id
_entity_poly.type
_entity_poly.pdbx_seq_one_letter_code
_entity_poly.pdbx_strand_id
1 'polypeptide(L)'
;MDFEKFEKKEYFVNRELSWLKFDERVLSEARDKNLPLFDRLKFLSITASNLDEFFMVRVASLKDQVHAGYHKTDIAGMTAKEQLKEISVRTHELVHVQYNTLNRSLIPALEKAGMHLVAAHENLTEAQSVFVDRYFEDNVYPVLTPVSYTHLRAHETGAYLVC
;
A
#
# COMPACT_ATOMS: atom_id res chain seq x y z
N MET A 1 9.08 -23.11 37.46
CA MET A 1 8.97 -23.36 35.99
C MET A 1 10.17 -22.70 35.36
N ASP A 2 10.97 -23.48 34.63
CA ASP A 2 12.13 -22.95 33.95
C ASP A 2 11.66 -22.31 32.63
N PHE A 3 11.59 -20.97 32.58
CA PHE A 3 11.15 -20.21 31.42
C PHE A 3 12.26 -19.98 30.39
N GLU A 4 13.55 -20.18 30.74
CA GLU A 4 14.70 -19.97 29.86
C GLU A 4 14.62 -20.82 28.60
N LYS A 5 14.02 -22.01 28.66
CA LYS A 5 13.83 -22.87 27.50
C LYS A 5 12.91 -22.28 26.41
N PHE A 6 12.09 -21.26 26.74
CA PHE A 6 11.19 -20.60 25.82
C PHE A 6 11.77 -19.29 25.24
N GLU A 7 12.97 -18.88 25.67
CA GLU A 7 13.63 -17.65 25.20
C GLU A 7 14.45 -17.83 23.92
N LYS A 8 14.38 -19.01 23.31
CA LYS A 8 15.07 -19.28 22.06
C LYS A 8 14.43 -18.52 20.90
N LYS A 9 15.26 -17.84 20.09
CA LYS A 9 14.83 -17.03 18.93
C LYS A 9 13.94 -17.81 17.97
N GLU A 10 14.13 -19.10 17.82
CA GLU A 10 13.35 -19.99 16.96
C GLU A 10 11.87 -20.13 17.35
N TYR A 11 11.50 -19.74 18.57
CA TYR A 11 10.12 -19.75 19.04
C TYR A 11 9.37 -18.46 18.75
N PHE A 12 10.04 -17.45 18.24
CA PHE A 12 9.47 -16.15 17.96
C PHE A 12 9.40 -15.86 16.48
N VAL A 13 8.36 -15.17 16.07
CA VAL A 13 8.20 -14.63 14.73
C VAL A 13 8.47 -13.14 14.78
N ASN A 14 9.20 -12.61 13.80
CA ASN A 14 9.37 -11.18 13.68
C ASN A 14 8.00 -10.49 13.58
N ARG A 15 7.81 -9.44 14.37
CA ARG A 15 6.52 -8.75 14.52
C ARG A 15 6.06 -8.11 13.21
N GLU A 16 6.96 -7.50 12.46
CA GLU A 16 6.62 -6.80 11.22
C GLU A 16 6.27 -7.78 10.10
N LEU A 17 6.98 -8.88 10.00
CA LEU A 17 6.65 -9.95 9.05
C LEU A 17 5.35 -10.67 9.40
N SER A 18 5.06 -10.81 10.69
CA SER A 18 3.77 -11.34 11.16
C SER A 18 2.63 -10.42 10.81
N TRP A 19 2.85 -9.09 10.88
CA TRP A 19 1.86 -8.09 10.49
C TRP A 19 1.56 -8.14 8.98
N LEU A 20 2.57 -8.29 8.13
CA LEU A 20 2.35 -8.49 6.69
C LEU A 20 1.54 -9.74 6.40
N LYS A 21 1.78 -10.85 7.11
CA LYS A 21 0.94 -12.05 7.00
C LYS A 21 -0.51 -11.83 7.44
N PHE A 22 -0.74 -10.93 8.40
CA PHE A 22 -2.10 -10.53 8.74
C PHE A 22 -2.75 -9.78 7.58
N ASP A 23 -2.05 -8.84 6.96
CA ASP A 23 -2.58 -8.06 5.84
C ASP A 23 -2.81 -8.93 4.58
N GLU A 24 -1.97 -9.95 4.34
CA GLU A 24 -2.24 -11.00 3.34
C GLU A 24 -3.58 -11.70 3.57
N ARG A 25 -3.95 -11.96 4.83
CA ARG A 25 -5.27 -12.55 5.15
C ARG A 25 -6.41 -11.57 4.90
N VAL A 26 -6.23 -10.29 5.19
CA VAL A 26 -7.20 -9.25 4.83
C VAL A 26 -7.39 -9.21 3.31
N LEU A 27 -6.31 -9.27 2.54
CA LEU A 27 -6.37 -9.34 1.08
C LEU A 27 -7.07 -10.63 0.58
N SER A 28 -6.97 -11.74 1.32
CA SER A 28 -7.63 -12.98 0.93
C SER A 28 -9.15 -12.85 0.91
N GLU A 29 -9.75 -12.03 1.78
CA GLU A 29 -11.18 -11.73 1.77
C GLU A 29 -11.60 -10.99 0.49
N ALA A 30 -10.76 -10.08 -0.02
CA ALA A 30 -11.01 -9.42 -1.31
C ALA A 30 -11.03 -10.42 -2.50
N ARG A 31 -10.41 -11.57 -2.35
CA ARG A 31 -10.30 -12.63 -3.37
C ARG A 31 -11.38 -13.70 -3.25
N ASP A 32 -12.06 -13.78 -2.11
CA ASP A 32 -13.16 -14.75 -1.92
C ASP A 32 -14.39 -14.33 -2.73
N LYS A 33 -14.72 -15.16 -3.73
CA LYS A 33 -15.85 -14.93 -4.63
C LYS A 33 -17.23 -15.17 -3.97
N ASN A 34 -17.27 -15.76 -2.79
CA ASN A 34 -18.49 -15.96 -2.01
C ASN A 34 -18.93 -14.67 -1.29
N LEU A 35 -18.02 -13.70 -1.13
CA LEU A 35 -18.34 -12.41 -0.56
C LEU A 35 -18.97 -11.46 -1.59
N PRO A 36 -19.87 -10.57 -1.16
CA PRO A 36 -20.44 -9.52 -2.01
C PRO A 36 -19.35 -8.65 -2.64
N LEU A 37 -19.56 -8.20 -3.89
CA LEU A 37 -18.58 -7.47 -4.67
C LEU A 37 -18.02 -6.22 -3.94
N PHE A 38 -18.91 -5.45 -3.29
CA PHE A 38 -18.48 -4.25 -2.56
C PHE A 38 -17.72 -4.56 -1.28
N ASP A 39 -18.02 -5.67 -0.60
CA ASP A 39 -17.24 -6.09 0.56
C ASP A 39 -15.83 -6.50 0.14
N ARG A 40 -15.69 -7.20 -0.98
CA ARG A 40 -14.40 -7.53 -1.57
C ARG A 40 -13.59 -6.28 -1.94
N LEU A 41 -14.24 -5.29 -2.55
CA LEU A 41 -13.61 -4.01 -2.87
C LEU A 41 -13.17 -3.27 -1.59
N LYS A 42 -13.99 -3.31 -0.54
CA LYS A 42 -13.69 -2.74 0.76
C LYS A 42 -12.46 -3.41 1.41
N PHE A 43 -12.38 -4.75 1.39
CA PHE A 43 -11.21 -5.46 1.90
C PHE A 43 -9.93 -5.11 1.12
N LEU A 44 -10.02 -4.94 -0.19
CA LEU A 44 -8.89 -4.46 -1.00
C LEU A 44 -8.42 -3.07 -0.57
N SER A 45 -9.37 -2.16 -0.32
CA SER A 45 -9.09 -0.80 0.16
C SER A 45 -8.49 -0.80 1.57
N ILE A 46 -8.97 -1.67 2.46
CA ILE A 46 -8.41 -1.84 3.81
C ILE A 46 -6.96 -2.31 3.71
N THR A 47 -6.66 -3.30 2.86
CA THR A 47 -5.28 -3.77 2.63
C THR A 47 -4.36 -2.62 2.19
N ALA A 48 -4.81 -1.76 1.26
CA ALA A 48 -4.02 -0.62 0.82
C ALA A 48 -3.76 0.38 1.95
N SER A 49 -4.79 0.76 2.69
CA SER A 49 -4.69 1.69 3.81
C SER A 49 -3.80 1.15 4.95
N ASN A 50 -3.92 -0.14 5.25
CA ASN A 50 -3.07 -0.82 6.21
C ASN A 50 -1.59 -0.76 5.81
N LEU A 51 -1.32 -0.98 4.52
CA LEU A 51 0.05 -0.96 4.01
C LEU A 51 0.66 0.44 4.08
N ASP A 52 -0.12 1.48 3.76
CA ASP A 52 0.31 2.88 3.89
C ASP A 52 0.70 3.21 5.34
N GLU A 53 -0.15 2.85 6.32
CA GLU A 53 0.15 3.06 7.74
C GLU A 53 1.39 2.26 8.18
N PHE A 54 1.52 1.02 7.71
CA PHE A 54 2.69 0.19 7.99
C PHE A 54 3.99 0.85 7.54
N PHE A 55 4.01 1.43 6.34
CA PHE A 55 5.18 2.15 5.83
C PHE A 55 5.45 3.44 6.59
N MET A 56 4.42 4.24 6.84
CA MET A 56 4.57 5.53 7.55
C MET A 56 5.07 5.38 8.98
N VAL A 57 4.72 4.30 9.66
CA VAL A 57 5.04 4.12 11.08
C VAL A 57 6.16 3.12 11.28
N ARG A 58 5.96 1.87 10.84
CA ARG A 58 6.86 0.76 11.19
C ARG A 58 8.11 0.71 10.34
N VAL A 59 7.96 0.83 9.03
CA VAL A 59 9.11 0.85 8.10
C VAL A 59 9.95 2.10 8.32
N ALA A 60 9.33 3.25 8.55
CA ALA A 60 10.03 4.49 8.89
C ALA A 60 10.90 4.30 10.15
N SER A 61 10.33 3.75 11.23
CA SER A 61 11.09 3.46 12.47
C SER A 61 12.28 2.52 12.25
N LEU A 62 12.13 1.47 11.42
CA LEU A 62 13.24 0.58 11.08
C LEU A 62 14.33 1.28 10.27
N LYS A 63 13.95 2.19 9.33
CA LYS A 63 14.90 3.01 8.59
C LYS A 63 15.68 3.92 9.53
N ASP A 64 15.03 4.55 10.49
CA ASP A 64 15.69 5.41 11.50
C ASP A 64 16.70 4.60 12.33
N GLN A 65 16.37 3.38 12.73
CA GLN A 65 17.31 2.49 13.43
C GLN A 65 18.55 2.19 12.59
N VAL A 66 18.37 1.93 11.28
CA VAL A 66 19.50 1.69 10.36
C VAL A 66 20.36 2.94 10.21
N HIS A 67 19.76 4.13 10.06
CA HIS A 67 20.48 5.41 9.95
C HIS A 67 21.23 5.76 11.23
N ALA A 68 20.67 5.42 12.39
CA ALA A 68 21.33 5.60 13.69
C ALA A 68 22.43 4.56 13.99
N GLY A 69 22.69 3.62 13.08
CA GLY A 69 23.68 2.56 13.28
C GLY A 69 23.29 1.55 14.38
N TYR A 70 22.00 1.35 14.60
CA TYR A 70 21.52 0.41 15.60
C TYR A 70 21.59 -1.04 15.09
N HIS A 71 22.39 -1.88 15.76
CA HIS A 71 22.69 -3.25 15.32
C HIS A 71 22.06 -4.36 16.19
N LYS A 72 21.32 -4.00 17.25
CA LYS A 72 20.69 -5.04 18.08
C LYS A 72 19.59 -5.74 17.28
N THR A 73 19.48 -7.04 17.52
CA THR A 73 18.43 -7.87 16.92
C THR A 73 17.14 -7.76 17.74
N ASP A 74 16.02 -8.01 17.07
CA ASP A 74 14.74 -8.22 17.73
C ASP A 74 14.68 -9.59 18.42
N ILE A 75 13.55 -9.92 19.03
CA ILE A 75 13.33 -11.18 19.72
C ILE A 75 13.42 -12.40 18.80
N ALA A 76 13.12 -12.24 17.50
CA ALA A 76 13.27 -13.28 16.48
C ALA A 76 14.70 -13.38 15.92
N GLY A 77 15.61 -12.51 16.39
CA GLY A 77 17.01 -12.51 16.01
C GLY A 77 17.35 -11.75 14.74
N MET A 78 16.46 -10.89 14.22
CA MET A 78 16.67 -10.09 13.03
C MET A 78 17.12 -8.67 13.37
N THR A 79 18.13 -8.16 12.70
CA THR A 79 18.51 -6.74 12.72
C THR A 79 17.49 -5.89 11.91
N ALA A 80 17.43 -4.59 12.16
CA ALA A 80 16.55 -3.68 11.40
C ALA A 80 16.81 -3.74 9.89
N LYS A 81 18.06 -3.89 9.46
CA LYS A 81 18.45 -4.04 8.05
C LYS A 81 17.92 -5.33 7.42
N GLU A 82 18.00 -6.44 8.14
CA GLU A 82 17.46 -7.73 7.68
C GLU A 82 15.94 -7.70 7.60
N GLN A 83 15.28 -7.07 8.60
CA GLN A 83 13.83 -6.86 8.58
C GLN A 83 13.41 -6.06 7.35
N LEU A 84 14.04 -4.92 7.06
CA LEU A 84 13.73 -4.09 5.89
C LEU A 84 13.90 -4.84 4.58
N LYS A 85 14.93 -5.68 4.46
CA LYS A 85 15.14 -6.50 3.26
C LYS A 85 13.99 -7.49 3.06
N GLU A 86 13.60 -8.19 4.10
CA GLU A 86 12.53 -9.19 4.04
C GLU A 86 11.16 -8.54 3.84
N ILE A 87 10.89 -7.40 4.50
CA ILE A 87 9.70 -6.57 4.30
C ILE A 87 9.58 -6.16 2.83
N SER A 88 10.67 -5.69 2.21
CA SER A 88 10.65 -5.27 0.81
C SER A 88 10.19 -6.41 -0.11
N VAL A 89 10.75 -7.61 0.05
CA VAL A 89 10.36 -8.77 -0.78
C VAL A 89 8.87 -9.08 -0.61
N ARG A 90 8.41 -9.24 0.63
CA ARG A 90 7.02 -9.61 0.92
C ARG A 90 6.01 -8.54 0.51
N THR A 91 6.39 -7.27 0.66
CA THR A 91 5.52 -6.17 0.24
C THR A 91 5.33 -6.15 -1.28
N HIS A 92 6.40 -6.38 -2.07
CA HIS A 92 6.25 -6.46 -3.52
C HIS A 92 5.35 -7.63 -3.94
N GLU A 93 5.44 -8.77 -3.28
CA GLU A 93 4.55 -9.91 -3.52
C GLU A 93 3.08 -9.56 -3.17
N LEU A 94 2.85 -8.95 -2.01
CA LEU A 94 1.52 -8.52 -1.56
C LEU A 94 0.88 -7.53 -2.54
N VAL A 95 1.62 -6.49 -2.92
CA VAL A 95 1.16 -5.45 -3.87
C VAL A 95 0.87 -6.06 -5.24
N HIS A 96 1.72 -6.98 -5.71
CA HIS A 96 1.46 -7.69 -6.97
C HIS A 96 0.13 -8.45 -6.92
N VAL A 97 -0.14 -9.17 -5.83
CA VAL A 97 -1.42 -9.89 -5.65
C VAL A 97 -2.59 -8.91 -5.53
N GLN A 98 -2.42 -7.78 -4.83
CA GLN A 98 -3.42 -6.73 -4.66
C GLN A 98 -3.85 -6.15 -6.02
N TYR A 99 -2.90 -5.71 -6.85
CA TYR A 99 -3.20 -5.18 -8.18
C TYR A 99 -3.75 -6.21 -9.15
N ASN A 100 -3.29 -7.46 -9.07
CA ASN A 100 -3.91 -8.54 -9.86
C ASN A 100 -5.35 -8.79 -9.43
N THR A 101 -5.66 -8.72 -8.14
CA THR A 101 -7.03 -8.85 -7.63
C THR A 101 -7.92 -7.72 -8.13
N LEU A 102 -7.43 -6.48 -8.09
CA LEU A 102 -8.14 -5.32 -8.61
C LEU A 102 -8.41 -5.47 -10.13
N ASN A 103 -7.34 -5.59 -10.91
CA ASN A 103 -7.41 -5.47 -12.36
C ASN A 103 -8.06 -6.68 -13.06
N ARG A 104 -7.82 -7.90 -12.54
CA ARG A 104 -8.28 -9.15 -13.19
C ARG A 104 -9.54 -9.72 -12.57
N SER A 105 -9.97 -9.27 -11.41
CA SER A 105 -11.14 -9.80 -10.72
C SER A 105 -12.19 -8.74 -10.41
N LEU A 106 -11.83 -7.65 -9.72
CA LEU A 106 -12.80 -6.69 -9.21
C LEU A 106 -13.28 -5.72 -10.30
N ILE A 107 -12.38 -5.14 -11.11
CA ILE A 107 -12.77 -4.24 -12.21
C ILE A 107 -13.70 -4.96 -13.21
N PRO A 108 -13.38 -6.15 -13.74
CA PRO A 108 -14.30 -6.87 -14.61
C PRO A 108 -15.63 -7.26 -13.95
N ALA A 109 -15.64 -7.48 -12.62
CA ALA A 109 -16.88 -7.77 -11.91
C ALA A 109 -17.74 -6.51 -11.72
N LEU A 110 -17.12 -5.34 -11.51
CA LEU A 110 -17.80 -4.04 -11.47
C LEU A 110 -18.45 -3.73 -12.82
N GLU A 111 -17.72 -3.93 -13.92
CA GLU A 111 -18.25 -3.73 -15.27
C GLU A 111 -19.48 -4.60 -15.56
N LYS A 112 -19.43 -5.88 -15.17
CA LYS A 112 -20.59 -6.79 -15.27
C LYS A 112 -21.77 -6.37 -14.40
N ALA A 113 -21.53 -5.66 -13.31
CA ALA A 113 -22.56 -5.08 -12.45
C ALA A 113 -23.06 -3.70 -12.94
N GLY A 114 -22.63 -3.25 -14.11
CA GLY A 114 -23.04 -1.99 -14.72
C GLY A 114 -22.29 -0.75 -14.23
N MET A 115 -21.15 -0.96 -13.54
CA MET A 115 -20.29 0.12 -13.03
C MET A 115 -19.02 0.19 -13.87
N HIS A 116 -18.86 1.28 -14.59
CA HIS A 116 -17.69 1.51 -15.44
C HIS A 116 -16.70 2.46 -14.77
N LEU A 117 -15.47 1.98 -14.58
CA LEU A 117 -14.36 2.83 -14.15
C LEU A 117 -13.70 3.43 -15.40
N VAL A 118 -13.90 4.72 -15.62
CA VAL A 118 -13.27 5.41 -16.73
C VAL A 118 -11.82 5.73 -16.34
N ALA A 119 -10.88 5.10 -17.04
CA ALA A 119 -9.45 5.25 -16.78
C ALA A 119 -8.79 6.36 -17.61
N ALA A 120 -9.43 6.79 -18.70
CA ALA A 120 -8.89 7.79 -19.61
C ALA A 120 -10.02 8.63 -20.22
N HIS A 121 -9.73 9.92 -20.46
CA HIS A 121 -10.68 10.88 -21.01
C HIS A 121 -11.21 10.46 -22.40
N GLU A 122 -10.39 9.81 -23.21
CA GLU A 122 -10.76 9.32 -24.54
C GLU A 122 -11.88 8.26 -24.55
N ASN A 123 -12.14 7.66 -23.40
CA ASN A 123 -13.20 6.67 -23.23
C ASN A 123 -14.55 7.29 -22.83
N LEU A 124 -14.63 8.62 -22.73
CA LEU A 124 -15.85 9.35 -22.42
C LEU A 124 -16.67 9.61 -23.69
N THR A 125 -17.99 9.60 -23.55
CA THR A 125 -18.88 10.17 -24.57
C THR A 125 -18.76 11.70 -24.56
N GLU A 126 -19.17 12.36 -25.62
CA GLU A 126 -19.16 13.83 -25.75
C GLU A 126 -19.91 14.50 -24.58
N ALA A 127 -21.08 14.00 -24.21
CA ALA A 127 -21.84 14.52 -23.08
C ALA A 127 -21.13 14.34 -21.73
N GLN A 128 -20.43 13.22 -21.54
CA GLN A 128 -19.62 12.98 -20.35
C GLN A 128 -18.39 13.88 -20.29
N SER A 129 -17.71 14.09 -21.42
CA SER A 129 -16.57 15.01 -21.50
C SER A 129 -16.97 16.43 -21.10
N VAL A 130 -18.04 16.96 -21.70
CA VAL A 130 -18.54 18.30 -21.36
C VAL A 130 -18.89 18.41 -19.86
N PHE A 131 -19.48 17.37 -19.27
CA PHE A 131 -19.79 17.37 -17.83
C PHE A 131 -18.52 17.37 -16.98
N VAL A 132 -17.54 16.51 -17.32
CA VAL A 132 -16.29 16.37 -16.56
C VAL A 132 -15.46 17.66 -16.65
N ASP A 133 -15.33 18.24 -17.83
CA ASP A 133 -14.58 19.48 -18.07
C ASP A 133 -15.20 20.63 -17.24
N ARG A 134 -16.52 20.80 -17.32
CA ARG A 134 -17.21 21.79 -16.50
C ARG A 134 -17.08 21.55 -15.00
N TYR A 135 -17.22 20.29 -14.55
CA TYR A 135 -17.02 19.96 -13.14
C TYR A 135 -15.60 20.27 -12.67
N PHE A 136 -14.60 19.99 -13.51
CA PHE A 136 -13.21 20.32 -13.23
C PHE A 136 -13.03 21.84 -13.08
N GLU A 137 -13.52 22.64 -14.03
CA GLU A 137 -13.39 24.09 -13.99
C GLU A 137 -14.10 24.72 -12.79
N ASP A 138 -15.32 24.27 -12.48
CA ASP A 138 -16.15 24.86 -11.43
C ASP A 138 -15.77 24.42 -10.01
N ASN A 139 -15.29 23.18 -9.84
CA ASN A 139 -15.13 22.58 -8.51
C ASN A 139 -13.70 22.13 -8.17
N VAL A 140 -12.90 21.72 -9.13
CA VAL A 140 -11.56 21.18 -8.89
C VAL A 140 -10.51 22.28 -9.09
N TYR A 141 -10.53 22.94 -10.23
CA TYR A 141 -9.54 23.95 -10.58
C TYR A 141 -9.41 25.09 -9.55
N PRO A 142 -10.49 25.64 -8.95
CA PRO A 142 -10.40 26.73 -7.98
C PRO A 142 -9.70 26.34 -6.67
N VAL A 143 -9.64 25.04 -6.33
CA VAL A 143 -8.99 24.55 -5.10
C VAL A 143 -7.57 24.07 -5.34
N LEU A 144 -7.14 23.98 -6.60
CA LEU A 144 -5.77 23.60 -6.93
C LEU A 144 -4.81 24.77 -6.64
N THR A 145 -3.75 24.49 -5.90
CA THR A 145 -2.65 25.42 -5.73
C THR A 145 -1.54 25.06 -6.73
N PRO A 146 -1.34 25.84 -7.78
CA PRO A 146 -0.26 25.59 -8.73
C PRO A 146 1.08 25.76 -8.01
N VAL A 147 1.81 24.64 -7.85
CA VAL A 147 3.17 24.71 -7.32
C VAL A 147 4.12 24.89 -8.49
N SER A 148 4.81 26.04 -8.52
CA SER A 148 5.88 26.27 -9.49
C SER A 148 7.11 25.44 -9.11
N TYR A 149 7.39 24.39 -9.88
CA TYR A 149 8.60 23.57 -9.72
C TYR A 149 9.88 24.25 -10.18
N THR A 150 9.81 25.46 -10.71
CA THR A 150 10.97 26.22 -11.20
C THR A 150 11.97 26.58 -10.09
N HIS A 151 11.56 26.54 -8.82
CA HIS A 151 12.40 26.83 -7.64
C HIS A 151 12.86 25.56 -6.91
N LEU A 152 12.39 24.38 -7.30
CA LEU A 152 12.88 23.12 -6.73
C LEU A 152 14.28 22.85 -7.29
N ARG A 153 15.27 22.88 -6.41
CA ARG A 153 16.64 22.50 -6.77
C ARG A 153 16.71 21.00 -7.02
N ALA A 154 17.58 20.56 -7.92
CA ALA A 154 17.73 19.16 -8.29
C ALA A 154 17.98 18.22 -7.08
N HIS A 155 18.63 18.71 -6.03
CA HIS A 155 18.89 17.94 -4.80
C HIS A 155 17.66 17.79 -3.90
N GLU A 156 16.68 18.70 -4.01
CA GLU A 156 15.42 18.60 -3.27
C GLU A 156 14.51 17.55 -3.90
N THR A 157 14.48 17.49 -5.24
CA THR A 157 13.76 16.42 -5.94
C THR A 157 14.42 15.06 -5.74
N GLY A 158 15.75 14.99 -5.63
CA GLY A 158 16.49 13.76 -5.35
C GLY A 158 16.24 13.20 -3.96
N ALA A 159 16.00 14.05 -2.95
CA ALA A 159 15.75 13.60 -1.58
C ALA A 159 14.36 12.93 -1.39
N TYR A 160 13.39 13.29 -2.22
CA TYR A 160 12.01 12.75 -2.14
C TYR A 160 11.71 11.62 -3.12
N LEU A 161 12.56 11.41 -4.12
CA LEU A 161 12.41 10.33 -5.11
C LEU A 161 13.04 9.00 -4.67
N VAL A 162 13.55 8.90 -3.45
CA VAL A 162 14.14 7.68 -2.87
C VAL A 162 13.19 7.08 -1.82
N CYS A 163 11.90 7.00 -2.12
CA CYS A 163 10.94 6.21 -1.34
C CYS A 163 10.56 4.95 -2.08
#